data_f87df6c25c684b4326c54eae7b4f6064
#
_entry.id   f87df6c25c684b4326c54eae7b4f6064
#
_cell.length_a   1.000
_cell.length_b   1.000
_cell.length_c   1.000
_cell.angle_alpha   90.00
_cell.angle_beta   90.00
_cell.angle_gamma   90.00
#
_symmetry.space_group_name_H-M   'P 1'
#
loop_
_entity.id
_entity.type
_entity.pdbx_description
1 polymer ?
#
loop_
_entity_poly.entity_id
_entity_poly.type
_entity_poly.pdbx_seq_one_letter_code
_entity_poly.pdbx_strand_id
1 'polypeptide(L)'
;DRIMRLRERFGSDRIIALLGNHDEWVVNGSSTISNNSVYARIEEWEDESDDDEYINWLSSLPLYYVEGNTIFVHAGIDEEAGDMWEWETSEDVFTSKYPAETGKIEGLDMKVVAGHVGTAEISGDKFFHDIYFDGESHYYIDGTVLDSGVIPVLMVDTENDKYYQVTDSGKQLIEPYEE
;
A
#
# COMPACT_ATOMS: atom_id res chain seq x y z
N ASP A 1 -2.67 1.88 16.74
CA ASP A 1 -2.39 1.18 17.98
C ASP A 1 -1.87 -0.24 17.76
N ARG A 2 -2.59 -1.13 17.01
CA ARG A 2 -2.18 -2.54 16.83
C ARG A 2 -0.84 -2.69 16.07
N ILE A 3 -0.63 -1.92 15.00
CA ILE A 3 0.62 -1.97 14.22
C ILE A 3 1.77 -1.37 15.03
N MET A 4 1.56 -0.28 15.77
CA MET A 4 2.55 0.30 16.67
C MET A 4 3.05 -0.75 17.69
N ARG A 5 2.13 -1.46 18.36
CA ARG A 5 2.49 -2.54 19.30
C ARG A 5 3.21 -3.71 18.63
N LEU A 6 2.90 -4.03 17.38
CA LEU A 6 3.65 -5.04 16.63
C LEU A 6 5.08 -4.58 16.34
N ARG A 7 5.27 -3.31 15.95
CA ARG A 7 6.61 -2.71 15.76
C ARG A 7 7.42 -2.70 17.05
N GLU A 8 6.82 -2.32 18.16
CA GLU A 8 7.47 -2.38 19.49
C GLU A 8 7.91 -3.80 19.86
N ARG A 9 7.06 -4.79 19.58
CA ARG A 9 7.31 -6.19 19.93
C ARG A 9 8.33 -6.87 19.05
N PHE A 10 8.32 -6.61 17.75
CA PHE A 10 9.11 -7.35 16.77
C PHE A 10 10.26 -6.56 16.15
N GLY A 11 10.30 -5.26 16.36
CA GLY A 11 11.29 -4.34 15.78
C GLY A 11 10.76 -3.57 14.57
N SER A 12 11.20 -2.33 14.45
CA SER A 12 10.83 -1.46 13.32
C SER A 12 11.49 -1.86 12.01
N ASP A 13 12.53 -2.67 12.06
CA ASP A 13 13.21 -3.31 10.93
C ASP A 13 12.44 -4.50 10.34
N ARG A 14 11.49 -5.05 11.11
CA ARG A 14 10.67 -6.20 10.70
C ARG A 14 9.22 -5.87 10.38
N ILE A 15 8.72 -4.79 10.92
CA ILE A 15 7.35 -4.31 10.70
C ILE A 15 7.45 -2.91 10.11
N ILE A 16 7.33 -2.83 8.81
CA ILE A 16 7.31 -1.58 8.06
C ILE A 16 5.83 -1.21 7.78
N ALA A 17 5.44 -0.02 8.16
CA ALA A 17 4.18 0.59 7.76
C ALA A 17 4.50 1.77 6.84
N LEU A 18 3.76 1.91 5.75
CA LEU A 18 3.90 3.02 4.81
C LEU A 18 2.82 4.06 5.04
N LEU A 19 3.15 5.31 4.76
CA LEU A 19 2.19 6.41 4.80
C LEU A 19 1.21 6.28 3.64
N GLY A 20 -0.09 6.29 3.93
CA GLY A 20 -1.15 6.36 2.93
C GLY A 20 -1.82 7.72 2.91
N ASN A 21 -2.66 7.98 1.89
CA ASN A 21 -3.36 9.26 1.73
C ASN A 21 -4.25 9.62 2.92
N HIS A 22 -4.92 8.64 3.53
CA HIS A 22 -5.75 8.90 4.71
C HIS A 22 -4.91 9.27 5.92
N ASP A 23 -3.74 8.66 6.09
CA ASP A 23 -2.80 8.99 7.17
C ASP A 23 -2.23 10.40 6.96
N GLU A 24 -1.87 10.75 5.72
CA GLU A 24 -1.40 12.08 5.32
C GLU A 24 -2.44 13.16 5.62
N TRP A 25 -3.73 12.91 5.35
CA TRP A 25 -4.81 13.85 5.68
C TRP A 25 -4.92 14.10 7.18
N VAL A 26 -4.71 13.09 8.01
CA VAL A 26 -4.68 13.24 9.47
C VAL A 26 -3.50 14.11 9.89
N VAL A 27 -2.30 13.82 9.40
CA VAL A 27 -1.07 14.56 9.70
C VAL A 27 -1.19 16.03 9.30
N ASN A 28 -1.79 16.30 8.14
CA ASN A 28 -1.96 17.66 7.61
C ASN A 28 -3.17 18.43 8.20
N GLY A 29 -3.91 17.81 9.12
CA GLY A 29 -5.12 18.43 9.71
C GLY A 29 -6.24 18.67 8.69
N SER A 30 -6.18 18.03 7.52
CA SER A 30 -7.12 18.17 6.42
C SER A 30 -8.34 17.25 6.58
N SER A 31 -8.83 17.05 7.81
CA SER A 31 -9.98 16.20 8.08
C SER A 31 -11.29 16.82 7.56
N THR A 32 -11.45 16.87 6.26
CA THR A 32 -12.75 17.13 5.61
C THR A 32 -13.56 15.83 5.48
N ILE A 33 -13.48 14.93 6.45
CA ILE A 33 -14.20 13.68 6.38
C ILE A 33 -15.57 13.87 7.02
N SER A 34 -16.58 13.88 6.13
CA SER A 34 -17.98 13.95 6.51
C SER A 34 -18.38 12.81 7.46
N ASN A 35 -19.17 13.15 8.41
CA ASN A 35 -19.95 12.50 9.46
C ASN A 35 -20.18 10.97 9.51
N ASN A 36 -19.47 10.13 8.75
CA ASN A 36 -19.67 8.69 8.77
C ASN A 36 -18.40 7.85 8.69
N SER A 37 -17.22 8.45 8.85
CA SER A 37 -15.95 7.75 8.71
C SER A 37 -15.35 7.34 10.06
N VAL A 38 -14.35 6.50 10.00
CA VAL A 38 -13.52 6.01 11.11
C VAL A 38 -13.02 7.14 12.03
N TYR A 39 -12.91 8.36 11.53
CA TYR A 39 -12.48 9.57 12.26
C TYR A 39 -13.51 10.12 13.25
N ALA A 40 -14.81 9.87 13.09
CA ALA A 40 -15.80 10.17 14.13
C ALA A 40 -15.56 9.35 15.41
N ARG A 41 -14.73 8.31 15.35
CA ARG A 41 -14.30 7.50 16.51
C ARG A 41 -13.07 8.07 17.20
N ILE A 42 -12.30 8.95 16.55
CA ILE A 42 -11.15 9.63 17.16
C ILE A 42 -11.64 10.71 18.15
N GLU A 43 -12.78 11.32 17.89
CA GLU A 43 -13.42 12.28 18.83
C GLU A 43 -13.92 11.63 20.14
N GLU A 44 -13.97 10.29 20.21
CA GLU A 44 -14.31 9.55 21.44
C GLU A 44 -13.07 9.21 22.31
N TRP A 45 -11.86 9.59 21.89
CA TRP A 45 -10.66 9.38 22.70
C TRP A 45 -10.58 10.46 23.78
N GLU A 46 -10.76 10.03 25.03
CA GLU A 46 -10.86 10.89 26.21
C GLU A 46 -9.53 11.53 26.65
N ASP A 47 -8.41 11.35 25.91
CA ASP A 47 -7.09 11.85 26.31
C ASP A 47 -6.36 12.51 25.13
N GLU A 48 -6.26 13.86 25.14
CA GLU A 48 -5.55 14.66 24.15
C GLU A 48 -4.04 14.29 24.01
N SER A 49 -3.48 13.60 25.01
CA SER A 49 -2.06 13.19 25.00
C SER A 49 -1.79 12.03 24.03
N ASP A 50 -2.80 11.20 23.76
CA ASP A 50 -2.67 10.06 22.84
C ASP A 50 -2.70 10.51 21.37
N ASP A 51 -3.40 11.60 21.06
CA ASP A 51 -3.51 12.12 19.68
C ASP A 51 -2.15 12.58 19.14
N ASP A 52 -1.34 13.26 19.96
CA ASP A 52 0.01 13.70 19.57
C ASP A 52 0.93 12.50 19.28
N GLU A 53 0.81 11.41 20.03
CA GLU A 53 1.61 10.20 19.80
C GLU A 53 1.27 9.55 18.46
N TYR A 54 -0.02 9.44 18.11
CA TYR A 54 -0.46 8.88 16.83
C TYR A 54 -0.07 9.77 15.65
N ILE A 55 -0.27 11.09 15.74
CA ILE A 55 0.13 12.04 14.69
C ILE A 55 1.64 11.99 14.47
N ASN A 56 2.44 11.99 15.54
CA ASN A 56 3.88 11.88 15.45
C ASN A 56 4.31 10.54 14.83
N TRP A 57 3.63 9.45 15.18
CA TRP A 57 3.91 8.14 14.59
C TRP A 57 3.57 8.13 13.10
N LEU A 58 2.37 8.59 12.68
CA LEU A 58 1.97 8.69 11.28
C LEU A 58 2.96 9.55 10.48
N SER A 59 3.35 10.72 11.03
CA SER A 59 4.34 11.62 10.39
C SER A 59 5.72 10.99 10.23
N SER A 60 6.02 9.92 10.97
CA SER A 60 7.29 9.19 10.89
C SER A 60 7.28 8.03 9.90
N LEU A 61 6.13 7.75 9.26
CA LEU A 61 6.02 6.64 8.32
C LEU A 61 6.72 6.97 7.00
N PRO A 62 7.49 6.01 6.44
CA PRO A 62 8.11 6.20 5.14
C PRO A 62 7.04 6.16 4.02
N LEU A 63 7.32 6.86 2.92
CA LEU A 63 6.50 6.88 1.71
C LEU A 63 6.62 5.58 0.91
N TYR A 64 7.78 4.95 0.94
CA TYR A 64 8.09 3.70 0.26
C TYR A 64 9.04 2.83 1.09
N TYR A 65 9.12 1.57 0.72
CA TYR A 65 10.12 0.62 1.22
C TYR A 65 10.63 -0.24 0.08
N VAL A 66 11.93 -0.52 0.08
CA VAL A 66 12.58 -1.37 -0.94
C VAL A 66 13.16 -2.61 -0.29
N GLU A 67 12.84 -3.77 -0.83
CA GLU A 67 13.46 -5.04 -0.43
C GLU A 67 13.73 -5.90 -1.67
N GLY A 68 14.99 -6.28 -1.86
CA GLY A 68 15.41 -7.01 -3.06
C GLY A 68 15.12 -6.22 -4.34
N ASN A 69 14.36 -6.81 -5.25
CA ASN A 69 13.94 -6.22 -6.53
C ASN A 69 12.51 -5.65 -6.48
N THR A 70 12.04 -5.25 -5.29
CA THR A 70 10.66 -4.83 -5.08
C THR A 70 10.59 -3.50 -4.38
N ILE A 71 9.79 -2.59 -4.93
CA ILE A 71 9.40 -1.31 -4.36
C ILE A 71 7.99 -1.48 -3.79
N PHE A 72 7.81 -1.19 -2.51
CA PHE A 72 6.51 -1.17 -1.84
C PHE A 72 6.11 0.28 -1.61
N VAL A 73 4.91 0.63 -2.06
CA VAL A 73 4.35 1.98 -1.94
C VAL A 73 2.87 1.89 -1.56
N HIS A 74 2.28 3.00 -1.09
CA HIS A 74 0.84 3.01 -0.85
C HIS A 74 0.05 3.06 -2.16
N ALA A 75 0.34 4.01 -3.06
CA ALA A 75 -0.44 4.22 -4.29
C ALA A 75 0.34 3.97 -5.59
N GLY A 76 1.58 4.44 -5.69
CA GLY A 76 2.37 4.28 -6.91
C GLY A 76 3.67 5.09 -6.89
N ILE A 77 4.35 5.09 -8.02
CA ILE A 77 5.54 5.90 -8.30
C ILE A 77 5.31 6.71 -9.58
N ASP A 78 6.25 7.56 -9.95
CA ASP A 78 6.30 8.16 -11.28
C ASP A 78 7.02 7.20 -12.24
N GLU A 79 6.28 6.48 -13.08
CA GLU A 79 6.81 5.50 -14.03
C GLU A 79 7.61 6.15 -15.15
N GLU A 80 7.34 7.42 -15.48
CA GLU A 80 8.10 8.15 -16.52
C GLU A 80 9.53 8.42 -16.06
N ALA A 81 9.76 8.47 -14.74
CA ALA A 81 11.06 8.69 -14.14
C ALA A 81 12.03 7.49 -14.30
N GLY A 82 11.51 6.28 -14.55
CA GLY A 82 12.33 5.07 -14.71
C GLY A 82 13.23 4.82 -13.49
N ASP A 83 14.53 4.73 -13.70
CA ASP A 83 15.52 4.52 -12.62
C ASP A 83 15.70 5.72 -11.67
N MET A 84 15.14 6.88 -12.02
CA MET A 84 15.12 8.08 -11.17
C MET A 84 13.88 8.17 -10.28
N TRP A 85 13.01 7.16 -10.27
CA TRP A 85 11.74 7.15 -9.55
C TRP A 85 11.83 7.65 -8.09
N GLU A 86 12.89 7.29 -7.38
CA GLU A 86 13.08 7.66 -5.96
C GLU A 86 13.19 9.18 -5.77
N TRP A 87 13.73 9.89 -6.77
CA TRP A 87 14.00 11.33 -6.70
C TRP A 87 12.92 12.17 -7.37
N GLU A 88 12.26 11.64 -8.39
CA GLU A 88 11.30 12.37 -9.20
C GLU A 88 9.85 12.12 -8.79
N THR A 89 9.55 11.04 -8.06
CA THR A 89 8.21 10.79 -7.53
C THR A 89 7.89 11.76 -6.39
N SER A 90 6.80 12.50 -6.51
CA SER A 90 6.31 13.39 -5.45
C SER A 90 5.59 12.61 -4.34
N GLU A 91 5.50 13.22 -3.14
CA GLU A 91 4.76 12.63 -2.01
C GLU A 91 3.31 12.31 -2.37
N ASP A 92 2.64 13.19 -3.11
CA ASP A 92 1.26 12.98 -3.58
C ASP A 92 1.12 11.76 -4.49
N VAL A 93 2.10 11.49 -5.35
CA VAL A 93 2.12 10.29 -6.19
C VAL A 93 2.32 9.04 -5.33
N PHE A 94 3.23 9.05 -4.36
CA PHE A 94 3.41 7.92 -3.45
C PHE A 94 2.14 7.58 -2.66
N THR A 95 1.35 8.59 -2.25
CA THR A 95 0.19 8.41 -1.36
C THR A 95 -1.16 8.37 -2.05
N SER A 96 -1.30 8.96 -3.24
CA SER A 96 -2.62 9.26 -3.83
C SER A 96 -2.69 9.06 -5.34
N LYS A 97 -1.72 8.38 -5.94
CA LYS A 97 -1.70 8.17 -7.41
C LYS A 97 -2.98 7.53 -7.91
N TYR A 98 -3.62 8.19 -8.88
CA TYR A 98 -4.81 7.71 -9.57
C TYR A 98 -4.88 8.29 -11.01
N PRO A 99 -5.24 7.49 -12.02
CA PRO A 99 -5.50 6.04 -11.96
C PRO A 99 -4.23 5.21 -11.71
N ALA A 100 -4.41 3.93 -11.40
CA ALA A 100 -3.32 2.96 -11.37
C ALA A 100 -2.75 2.78 -12.79
N GLU A 101 -1.43 2.72 -12.90
CA GLU A 101 -0.76 2.42 -14.17
C GLU A 101 -0.38 0.95 -14.25
N THR A 102 -0.34 0.40 -15.46
CA THR A 102 0.02 -0.99 -15.75
C THR A 102 0.98 -1.05 -16.93
N GLY A 103 1.67 -2.15 -17.05
CA GLY A 103 2.64 -2.38 -18.10
C GLY A 103 4.08 -2.19 -17.64
N LYS A 104 5.00 -2.27 -18.57
CA LYS A 104 6.42 -2.19 -18.29
C LYS A 104 6.85 -0.76 -18.00
N ILE A 105 7.60 -0.59 -16.91
CA ILE A 105 8.28 0.67 -16.61
C ILE A 105 9.61 0.71 -17.37
N GLU A 106 9.74 1.64 -18.30
CA GLU A 106 10.96 1.76 -19.08
C GLU A 106 12.12 2.28 -18.21
N GLY A 107 13.25 1.61 -18.28
CA GLY A 107 14.44 1.97 -17.50
C GLY A 107 14.42 1.50 -16.03
N LEU A 108 13.40 0.75 -15.60
CA LEU A 108 13.32 0.19 -14.26
C LEU A 108 13.05 -1.32 -14.31
N ASP A 109 13.99 -2.11 -13.81
CA ASP A 109 13.85 -3.58 -13.77
C ASP A 109 13.13 -4.07 -12.49
N MET A 110 12.87 -3.19 -11.51
CA MET A 110 12.20 -3.52 -10.26
C MET A 110 10.69 -3.70 -10.44
N LYS A 111 10.08 -4.45 -9.53
CA LYS A 111 8.62 -4.57 -9.41
C LYS A 111 8.07 -3.54 -8.44
N VAL A 112 6.91 -3.01 -8.74
CA VAL A 112 6.15 -2.10 -7.88
C VAL A 112 4.97 -2.85 -7.26
N VAL A 113 4.88 -2.82 -5.94
CA VAL A 113 3.74 -3.33 -5.18
C VAL A 113 2.99 -2.15 -4.58
N ALA A 114 1.74 -1.96 -4.99
CA ALA A 114 0.90 -0.85 -4.56
C ALA A 114 -0.50 -1.31 -4.12
N GLY A 115 -1.15 -0.50 -3.30
CA GLY A 115 -2.54 -0.59 -2.92
C GLY A 115 -3.37 0.56 -3.52
N HIS A 116 -4.20 1.21 -2.67
CA HIS A 116 -4.93 2.45 -2.94
C HIS A 116 -6.02 2.34 -4.02
N VAL A 117 -5.72 1.79 -5.19
CA VAL A 117 -6.70 1.52 -6.25
C VAL A 117 -7.11 0.06 -6.17
N GLY A 118 -8.42 -0.18 -6.06
CA GLY A 118 -8.97 -1.53 -5.90
C GLY A 118 -8.68 -2.42 -7.11
N THR A 119 -8.28 -3.66 -6.85
CA THR A 119 -7.96 -4.63 -7.92
C THR A 119 -9.15 -4.94 -8.82
N ALA A 120 -10.38 -4.82 -8.30
CA ALA A 120 -11.61 -4.92 -9.09
C ALA A 120 -11.73 -3.80 -10.15
N GLU A 121 -11.24 -2.60 -9.84
CA GLU A 121 -11.22 -1.48 -10.79
C GLU A 121 -10.14 -1.67 -11.85
N ILE A 122 -8.93 -2.07 -11.42
CA ILE A 122 -7.78 -2.26 -12.31
C ILE A 122 -8.04 -3.40 -13.31
N SER A 123 -8.60 -4.52 -12.84
CA SER A 123 -8.92 -5.68 -13.68
C SER A 123 -10.15 -5.47 -14.60
N GLY A 124 -11.01 -4.50 -14.27
CA GLY A 124 -12.33 -4.36 -14.91
C GLY A 124 -13.35 -5.42 -14.48
N ASP A 125 -12.95 -6.39 -13.66
CA ASP A 125 -13.85 -7.39 -13.06
C ASP A 125 -14.23 -6.99 -11.63
N LYS A 126 -15.46 -6.55 -11.44
CA LYS A 126 -15.99 -6.11 -10.12
C LYS A 126 -16.00 -7.17 -9.03
N PHE A 127 -15.74 -8.42 -9.37
CA PHE A 127 -15.65 -9.53 -8.42
C PHE A 127 -14.21 -9.98 -8.16
N PHE A 128 -13.24 -9.38 -8.84
CA PHE A 128 -11.83 -9.68 -8.62
C PHE A 128 -11.29 -8.84 -7.44
N HIS A 129 -10.90 -9.51 -6.36
CA HIS A 129 -10.40 -8.89 -5.14
C HIS A 129 -9.09 -9.52 -4.64
N ASP A 130 -8.48 -10.34 -5.47
CA ASP A 130 -7.17 -10.94 -5.21
C ASP A 130 -6.03 -10.01 -5.67
N ILE A 131 -4.79 -10.46 -5.60
CA ILE A 131 -3.64 -9.70 -6.07
C ILE A 131 -3.66 -9.65 -7.60
N TYR A 132 -3.65 -8.44 -8.14
CA TYR A 132 -3.54 -8.21 -9.57
C TYR A 132 -2.07 -8.08 -9.96
N PHE A 133 -1.63 -8.82 -10.97
CA PHE A 133 -0.32 -8.68 -11.60
C PHE A 133 -0.50 -8.41 -13.08
N ASP A 134 0.11 -7.35 -13.58
CA ASP A 134 -0.01 -6.92 -14.98
C ASP A 134 0.85 -7.74 -15.96
N GLY A 135 1.63 -8.70 -15.45
CA GLY A 135 2.56 -9.50 -16.25
C GLY A 135 3.91 -8.82 -16.50
N GLU A 136 4.09 -7.56 -16.10
CA GLU A 136 5.26 -6.74 -16.37
C GLU A 136 5.87 -6.18 -15.08
N SER A 137 5.45 -5.01 -14.63
CA SER A 137 6.11 -4.29 -13.54
C SER A 137 5.28 -4.17 -12.26
N HIS A 138 3.95 -4.32 -12.31
CA HIS A 138 3.08 -3.91 -11.21
C HIS A 138 2.30 -5.05 -10.57
N TYR A 139 2.31 -5.08 -9.23
CA TYR A 139 1.43 -5.86 -8.38
C TYR A 139 0.53 -4.91 -7.58
N TYR A 140 -0.79 -5.07 -7.70
CA TYR A 140 -1.76 -4.32 -6.91
C TYR A 140 -2.44 -5.23 -5.89
N ILE A 141 -2.52 -4.77 -4.63
CA ILE A 141 -2.95 -5.59 -3.50
C ILE A 141 -4.15 -5.01 -2.73
N ASP A 142 -4.88 -4.03 -3.27
CA ASP A 142 -6.08 -3.52 -2.62
C ASP A 142 -7.31 -4.35 -3.01
N GLY A 143 -7.69 -5.27 -2.13
CA GLY A 143 -8.87 -6.12 -2.30
C GLY A 143 -10.20 -5.42 -2.02
N THR A 144 -10.22 -4.09 -1.79
CA THR A 144 -11.43 -3.31 -1.46
C THR A 144 -12.18 -3.92 -0.26
N VAL A 145 -11.46 -4.11 0.84
CA VAL A 145 -11.88 -4.94 1.99
C VAL A 145 -13.26 -4.60 2.57
N LEU A 146 -13.69 -3.34 2.52
CA LEU A 146 -15.00 -2.91 3.02
C LEU A 146 -16.16 -3.51 2.21
N ASP A 147 -15.95 -3.77 0.94
CA ASP A 147 -16.95 -4.33 0.03
C ASP A 147 -16.78 -5.85 -0.10
N SER A 148 -15.57 -6.31 -0.26
CA SER A 148 -15.24 -7.72 -0.53
C SER A 148 -15.07 -8.58 0.73
N GLY A 149 -14.62 -7.97 1.85
CA GLY A 149 -14.15 -8.70 3.02
C GLY A 149 -12.78 -9.37 2.83
N VAL A 150 -12.11 -9.15 1.69
CA VAL A 150 -10.82 -9.76 1.34
C VAL A 150 -9.67 -8.79 1.64
N ILE A 151 -8.67 -9.27 2.36
CA ILE A 151 -7.38 -8.61 2.53
C ILE A 151 -6.33 -9.48 1.84
N PRO A 152 -5.89 -9.13 0.64
CA PRO A 152 -4.84 -9.87 -0.05
C PRO A 152 -3.53 -9.83 0.75
N VAL A 153 -2.83 -10.96 0.80
CA VAL A 153 -1.53 -11.08 1.46
C VAL A 153 -0.50 -11.54 0.45
N LEU A 154 0.42 -10.63 0.11
CA LEU A 154 1.54 -10.92 -0.77
C LEU A 154 2.72 -11.45 0.04
N MET A 155 3.36 -12.52 -0.44
CA MET A 155 4.66 -12.99 0.01
C MET A 155 5.68 -12.87 -1.12
N VAL A 156 6.76 -12.16 -0.87
CA VAL A 156 7.87 -12.01 -1.83
C VAL A 156 9.04 -12.88 -1.38
N ASP A 157 9.51 -13.73 -2.29
CA ASP A 157 10.77 -14.48 -2.16
C ASP A 157 11.87 -13.67 -2.87
N THR A 158 12.56 -12.84 -2.11
CA THR A 158 13.57 -11.89 -2.64
C THR A 158 14.84 -12.57 -3.16
N GLU A 159 15.09 -13.83 -2.76
CA GLU A 159 16.23 -14.61 -3.28
C GLU A 159 15.97 -15.13 -4.69
N ASN A 160 14.71 -15.47 -5.01
CA ASN A 160 14.32 -16.06 -6.28
C ASN A 160 13.47 -15.13 -7.16
N ASP A 161 13.20 -13.92 -6.70
CA ASP A 161 12.34 -12.92 -7.34
C ASP A 161 10.96 -13.49 -7.70
N LYS A 162 10.31 -14.13 -6.71
CA LYS A 162 9.00 -14.76 -6.87
C LYS A 162 7.97 -14.20 -5.91
N TYR A 163 6.76 -14.05 -6.44
CA TYR A 163 5.64 -13.42 -5.76
C TYR A 163 4.51 -14.41 -5.57
N TYR A 164 4.01 -14.55 -4.35
CA TYR A 164 2.99 -15.51 -4.00
C TYR A 164 1.84 -14.83 -3.27
N GLN A 165 0.62 -15.21 -3.59
CA GLN A 165 -0.53 -14.92 -2.74
C GLN A 165 -0.60 -15.94 -1.61
N VAL A 166 -0.80 -15.47 -0.38
CA VAL A 166 -0.98 -16.33 0.80
C VAL A 166 -2.47 -16.41 1.12
N THR A 167 -2.98 -17.64 1.17
CA THR A 167 -4.38 -17.93 1.51
C THR A 167 -4.44 -18.96 2.63
N ASP A 168 -5.63 -19.25 3.16
CA ASP A 168 -5.84 -20.32 4.15
C ASP A 168 -5.43 -21.70 3.63
N SER A 169 -5.42 -21.92 2.32
CA SER A 169 -4.98 -23.16 1.68
C SER A 169 -3.47 -23.24 1.42
N GLY A 170 -2.73 -22.17 1.70
CA GLY A 170 -1.28 -22.06 1.50
C GLY A 170 -0.89 -20.97 0.53
N LYS A 171 0.36 -21.02 0.05
CA LYS A 171 0.88 -20.04 -0.91
C LYS A 171 0.68 -20.52 -2.34
N GLN A 172 0.29 -19.60 -3.23
CA GLN A 172 0.11 -19.83 -4.66
C GLN A 172 0.95 -18.81 -5.43
N LEU A 173 1.69 -19.26 -6.45
CA LEU A 173 2.44 -18.37 -7.34
C LEU A 173 1.44 -17.44 -8.05
N ILE A 174 1.76 -16.16 -8.08
CA ILE A 174 0.92 -15.18 -8.79
C ILE A 174 1.32 -15.21 -10.27
N GLU A 175 0.32 -15.48 -11.10
CA GLU A 175 0.44 -15.41 -12.55
C GLU A 175 -0.15 -14.06 -13.04
N PRO A 176 0.23 -13.58 -14.23
CA PRO A 176 -0.41 -12.40 -14.82
C PRO A 176 -1.92 -12.53 -14.89
N TYR A 177 -2.62 -11.43 -14.62
CA TYR A 177 -4.08 -11.41 -14.76
C TYR A 177 -4.45 -11.56 -16.25
N GLU A 178 -5.30 -12.51 -16.55
CA GLU A 178 -5.85 -12.75 -17.89
C GLU A 178 -7.35 -12.36 -17.88
N GLU A 179 -7.79 -11.52 -18.84
CA GLU A 179 -9.20 -11.13 -19.02
C GLU A 179 -10.10 -12.31 -19.43
#